data_bf771b663cb166934bfcfe768c2d4fa4
#
_entry.id   bf771b663cb166934bfcfe768c2d4fa4
#
_cell.length_a   1.000
_cell.length_b   1.000
_cell.length_c   1.000
_cell.angle_alpha   90.00
_cell.angle_beta   90.00
_cell.angle_gamma   90.00
#
_symmetry.space_group_name_H-M   'P 1'
#
loop_
_entity.id
_entity.type
_entity.pdbx_description
1 polymer ?
#
loop_
_entity_poly.entity_id
_entity_poly.type
_entity_poly.pdbx_seq_one_letter_code
_entity_poly.pdbx_strand_id
1 'polypeptide(L)'
;MLDKKKFYINGEWVNPYKENNCDVIDPCTEDPFAVISLGSKEDTDLAVKAAKTAFETWKETSKEERIDYLEKLLSIYKKRFSEMAEAISLEMGAPMDWATDVQTASGQAHLEDFILRLKKFKFDEHFDEKSNNHIYYEPIGVCGLITPWNWPINQIALKVVPAFATGCTMILKPSEIAPISAILFAEMIDEVGFPKGVFNLVNGDGTGVGSQISSHPDIDMVSFTGSTRAGRLISKNAADTIKRVCLELGGKGGNIVFADSYKDAVRDGIRNVMSNSGQSCDAPTRMLVEKSIYERAVSDAVDEANKIQVDQASKKGDHIGPVISKTQYDKIISLIESGISEGATLAAGGPELPNGLNKGYFIKPTIFTNVTNEMRIAKEEIFGPVLSIIPFDTEEEAVKIVNDTSYGLGNYLQTEDKVKAHRVAQKLRSGCVYINGNPADAGTPFGGYRQSGNGREGGVWGLEEYLEVKTVTGWK
;
A
#
# COMPACT_ATOMS: atom_id res chain seq x y z
N MET A 1 11.46 14.88 21.49
CA MET A 1 10.66 15.02 20.29
C MET A 1 11.57 15.34 19.12
N LEU A 2 11.51 14.57 18.03
CA LEU A 2 12.34 14.77 16.84
C LEU A 2 11.83 16.00 16.06
N ASP A 3 12.71 16.91 15.64
CA ASP A 3 12.36 18.02 14.73
C ASP A 3 12.69 17.62 13.29
N LYS A 4 11.65 17.37 12.46
CA LYS A 4 11.72 16.93 11.08
C LYS A 4 10.92 17.87 10.13
N LYS A 5 10.95 19.18 10.38
CA LYS A 5 10.16 20.19 9.67
C LYS A 5 10.66 20.53 8.27
N LYS A 6 11.91 20.20 7.94
CA LYS A 6 12.50 20.50 6.63
C LYS A 6 11.97 19.59 5.54
N PHE A 7 11.91 20.12 4.32
CA PHE A 7 11.66 19.37 3.08
C PHE A 7 12.97 19.09 2.36
N TYR A 8 13.01 18.03 1.55
CA TYR A 8 14.14 17.77 0.65
C TYR A 8 13.76 18.24 -0.75
N ILE A 9 14.33 19.36 -1.19
CA ILE A 9 14.01 19.97 -2.48
C ILE A 9 15.30 20.35 -3.19
N ASN A 10 15.42 19.96 -4.45
CA ASN A 10 16.57 20.29 -5.30
C ASN A 10 17.93 19.88 -4.70
N GLY A 11 17.97 18.72 -4.04
CA GLY A 11 19.19 18.18 -3.42
C GLY A 11 19.60 18.90 -2.14
N GLU A 12 18.68 19.57 -1.45
CA GLU A 12 18.95 20.31 -0.22
C GLU A 12 17.78 20.19 0.78
N TRP A 13 18.11 20.14 2.08
CA TRP A 13 17.15 20.20 3.17
C TRP A 13 16.77 21.65 3.46
N VAL A 14 15.63 22.07 2.96
CA VAL A 14 15.15 23.47 3.03
C VAL A 14 14.08 23.64 4.12
N ASN A 15 14.01 24.85 4.68
CA ASN A 15 12.90 25.19 5.57
C ASN A 15 11.61 25.40 4.75
N PRO A 16 10.44 25.10 5.33
CA PRO A 16 9.16 25.40 4.68
C PRO A 16 9.03 26.90 4.40
N TYR A 17 8.35 27.26 3.31
CA TYR A 17 8.04 28.66 2.96
C TYR A 17 7.28 29.35 4.12
N LYS A 18 6.36 28.60 4.73
CA LYS A 18 5.66 29.00 5.94
C LYS A 18 5.52 27.79 6.87
N GLU A 19 5.98 27.94 8.12
CA GLU A 19 5.80 26.87 9.10
C GLU A 19 4.32 26.60 9.36
N ASN A 20 3.95 25.31 9.24
CA ASN A 20 2.64 24.78 9.59
C ASN A 20 2.85 23.44 10.28
N ASN A 21 3.13 23.49 11.58
CA ASN A 21 3.59 22.34 12.35
C ASN A 21 2.48 21.31 12.54
N CYS A 22 2.85 20.03 12.40
CA CYS A 22 1.99 18.88 12.61
C CYS A 22 2.74 17.87 13.46
N ASP A 23 2.16 17.46 14.57
CA ASP A 23 2.72 16.44 15.44
C ASP A 23 2.54 15.05 14.82
N VAL A 24 3.57 14.23 14.93
CA VAL A 24 3.53 12.80 14.60
C VAL A 24 3.37 12.04 15.90
N ILE A 25 2.30 11.27 15.99
CA ILE A 25 1.85 10.62 17.22
C ILE A 25 2.30 9.16 17.24
N ASP A 26 2.87 8.73 18.35
CA ASP A 26 3.05 7.30 18.65
C ASP A 26 1.69 6.67 18.97
N PRO A 27 1.18 5.75 18.15
CA PRO A 27 -0.14 5.17 18.35
C PRO A 27 -0.24 4.26 19.58
N CYS A 28 0.89 3.84 20.15
CA CYS A 28 0.93 3.07 21.39
C CYS A 28 0.68 3.93 22.63
N THR A 29 1.11 5.20 22.59
CA THR A 29 1.10 6.09 23.76
C THR A 29 0.18 7.29 23.59
N GLU A 30 -0.28 7.58 22.36
CA GLU A 30 -1.04 8.78 21.98
C GLU A 30 -0.26 10.10 22.20
N ASP A 31 1.04 10.01 22.44
CA ASP A 31 1.89 11.15 22.67
C ASP A 31 2.69 11.53 21.41
N PRO A 32 2.95 12.81 21.16
CA PRO A 32 3.78 13.24 20.04
C PRO A 32 5.25 12.87 20.28
N PHE A 33 5.88 12.22 19.30
CA PHE A 33 7.31 11.89 19.34
C PHE A 33 8.15 12.68 18.32
N ALA A 34 7.51 13.20 17.27
CA ALA A 34 8.14 14.04 16.26
C ALA A 34 7.24 15.19 15.85
N VAL A 35 7.82 16.21 15.21
CA VAL A 35 7.10 17.31 14.55
C VAL A 35 7.61 17.47 13.12
N ILE A 36 6.69 17.58 12.18
CA ILE A 36 6.92 17.94 10.77
C ILE A 36 6.28 19.30 10.47
N SER A 37 6.55 19.85 9.29
CA SER A 37 5.74 20.95 8.73
C SER A 37 4.90 20.44 7.57
N LEU A 38 3.68 20.94 7.46
CA LEU A 38 2.84 20.72 6.28
C LEU A 38 3.17 21.79 5.24
N GLY A 39 3.55 21.36 4.03
CA GLY A 39 3.96 22.23 2.94
C GLY A 39 2.82 23.08 2.38
N SER A 40 3.21 24.18 1.79
CA SER A 40 2.34 25.13 1.09
C SER A 40 2.33 24.88 -0.42
N LYS A 41 1.56 25.74 -1.13
CA LYS A 41 1.61 25.79 -2.59
C LYS A 41 3.01 26.18 -3.08
N GLU A 42 3.63 27.14 -2.43
CA GLU A 42 4.97 27.65 -2.77
C GLU A 42 6.04 26.55 -2.64
N ASP A 43 5.96 25.72 -1.61
CA ASP A 43 6.86 24.56 -1.42
C ASP A 43 6.67 23.52 -2.54
N THR A 44 5.39 23.27 -2.89
CA THR A 44 5.06 22.34 -3.98
C THR A 44 5.54 22.87 -5.32
N ASP A 45 5.31 24.14 -5.65
CA ASP A 45 5.75 24.78 -6.89
C ASP A 45 7.30 24.75 -7.00
N LEU A 46 8.00 24.97 -5.88
CA LEU A 46 9.46 24.90 -5.83
C LEU A 46 9.97 23.49 -6.14
N ALA A 47 9.35 22.47 -5.55
CA ALA A 47 9.70 21.08 -5.79
C ALA A 47 9.40 20.65 -7.24
N VAL A 48 8.25 21.03 -7.78
CA VAL A 48 7.89 20.76 -9.19
C VAL A 48 8.84 21.44 -10.15
N LYS A 49 9.19 22.70 -9.90
CA LYS A 49 10.19 23.42 -10.73
C LYS A 49 11.55 22.73 -10.71
N ALA A 50 12.00 22.25 -9.55
CA ALA A 50 13.25 21.51 -9.42
C ALA A 50 13.19 20.20 -10.22
N ALA A 51 12.10 19.43 -10.08
CA ALA A 51 11.90 18.18 -10.80
C ALA A 51 11.86 18.39 -12.33
N LYS A 52 11.13 19.42 -12.80
CA LYS A 52 11.04 19.77 -14.22
C LYS A 52 12.41 20.15 -14.81
N THR A 53 13.19 20.91 -14.07
CA THR A 53 14.55 21.27 -14.49
C THR A 53 15.47 20.05 -14.55
N ALA A 54 15.43 19.20 -13.55
CA ALA A 54 16.23 17.98 -13.49
C ALA A 54 15.86 16.96 -14.58
N PHE A 55 14.60 16.92 -14.98
CA PHE A 55 14.11 16.01 -16.01
C PHE A 55 14.86 16.17 -17.34
N GLU A 56 15.22 17.39 -17.72
CA GLU A 56 15.91 17.66 -18.99
C GLU A 56 17.24 16.89 -19.14
N THR A 57 17.92 16.61 -18.04
CA THR A 57 19.18 15.84 -18.04
C THR A 57 18.99 14.40 -17.55
N TRP A 58 18.11 14.16 -16.59
CA TRP A 58 17.91 12.83 -16.03
C TRP A 58 17.30 11.85 -17.02
N LYS A 59 16.38 12.29 -17.88
CA LYS A 59 15.79 11.46 -18.94
C LYS A 59 16.82 10.94 -19.96
N GLU A 60 17.96 11.62 -20.11
CA GLU A 60 19.03 11.25 -21.05
C GLU A 60 20.06 10.29 -20.44
N THR A 61 19.97 9.98 -19.12
CA THR A 61 20.88 9.05 -18.47
C THR A 61 20.71 7.64 -19.05
N SER A 62 21.82 6.93 -19.13
CA SER A 62 21.78 5.52 -19.56
C SER A 62 21.09 4.63 -18.53
N LYS A 63 20.61 3.48 -18.99
CA LYS A 63 20.07 2.45 -18.12
C LYS A 63 21.10 2.02 -17.06
N GLU A 64 22.35 1.89 -17.46
CA GLU A 64 23.48 1.49 -16.61
C GLU A 64 23.72 2.50 -15.49
N GLU A 65 23.71 3.81 -15.79
CA GLU A 65 23.84 4.85 -14.76
C GLU A 65 22.70 4.78 -13.73
N ARG A 66 21.47 4.59 -14.18
CA ARG A 66 20.31 4.45 -13.27
C ARG A 66 20.41 3.19 -12.40
N ILE A 67 20.91 2.08 -12.96
CA ILE A 67 21.19 0.85 -12.19
C ILE A 67 22.24 1.15 -11.11
N ASP A 68 23.32 1.84 -11.43
CA ASP A 68 24.39 2.17 -10.47
C ASP A 68 23.86 3.00 -9.30
N TYR A 69 23.00 3.98 -9.55
CA TYR A 69 22.34 4.76 -8.49
C TYR A 69 21.44 3.87 -7.61
N LEU A 70 20.63 3.01 -8.21
CA LEU A 70 19.73 2.14 -7.47
C LEU A 70 20.50 1.07 -6.67
N GLU A 71 21.61 0.54 -7.17
CA GLU A 71 22.46 -0.41 -6.43
C GLU A 71 23.13 0.27 -5.22
N LYS A 72 23.57 1.54 -5.35
CA LYS A 72 24.06 2.35 -4.23
C LYS A 72 22.96 2.57 -3.19
N LEU A 73 21.74 2.93 -3.63
CA LEU A 73 20.59 3.11 -2.74
C LEU A 73 20.28 1.82 -1.98
N LEU A 74 20.26 0.68 -2.65
CA LEU A 74 20.06 -0.63 -2.02
C LEU A 74 21.16 -0.92 -0.98
N SER A 75 22.42 -0.59 -1.28
CA SER A 75 23.53 -0.75 -0.32
C SER A 75 23.35 0.09 0.94
N ILE A 76 22.93 1.36 0.80
CA ILE A 76 22.67 2.25 1.93
C ILE A 76 21.43 1.79 2.69
N TYR A 77 20.36 1.39 2.00
CA TYR A 77 19.16 0.84 2.60
C TYR A 77 19.48 -0.36 3.52
N LYS A 78 20.31 -1.30 3.03
CA LYS A 78 20.76 -2.45 3.83
C LYS A 78 21.57 -2.05 5.07
N LYS A 79 22.38 -1.00 5.00
CA LYS A 79 23.13 -0.49 6.15
C LYS A 79 22.22 0.17 7.19
N ARG A 80 21.17 0.87 6.75
CA ARG A 80 20.23 1.60 7.60
C ARG A 80 18.91 0.85 7.84
N PHE A 81 18.92 -0.47 7.60
CA PHE A 81 17.72 -1.34 7.68
C PHE A 81 17.05 -1.27 9.06
N SER A 82 17.81 -1.35 10.15
CA SER A 82 17.27 -1.28 11.50
C SER A 82 16.66 0.07 11.82
N GLU A 83 17.26 1.18 11.34
CA GLU A 83 16.69 2.52 11.51
C GLU A 83 15.32 2.65 10.83
N MET A 84 15.16 2.02 9.65
CA MET A 84 13.88 1.98 8.94
C MET A 84 12.83 1.19 9.72
N ALA A 85 13.19 0.04 10.28
CA ALA A 85 12.28 -0.77 11.10
C ALA A 85 11.84 -0.03 12.37
N GLU A 86 12.77 0.65 13.04
CA GLU A 86 12.48 1.46 14.23
C GLU A 86 11.54 2.63 13.89
N ALA A 87 11.78 3.33 12.76
CA ALA A 87 10.94 4.42 12.31
C ALA A 87 9.51 3.95 12.04
N ILE A 88 9.34 2.83 11.32
CA ILE A 88 8.03 2.24 11.00
C ILE A 88 7.31 1.78 12.28
N SER A 89 8.02 1.09 13.18
CA SER A 89 7.44 0.63 14.45
C SER A 89 6.90 1.80 15.26
N LEU A 90 7.65 2.91 15.33
CA LEU A 90 7.30 4.07 16.14
C LEU A 90 6.14 4.89 15.53
N GLU A 91 6.17 5.17 14.21
CA GLU A 91 5.16 6.02 13.58
C GLU A 91 3.86 5.30 13.24
N MET A 92 3.94 3.99 12.95
CA MET A 92 2.78 3.21 12.51
C MET A 92 2.24 2.27 13.59
N GLY A 93 3.03 1.99 14.63
CA GLY A 93 2.65 1.03 15.66
C GLY A 93 2.84 -0.44 15.26
N ALA A 94 3.60 -0.71 14.20
CA ALA A 94 3.92 -2.08 13.81
C ALA A 94 4.81 -2.75 14.87
N PRO A 95 4.47 -3.96 15.37
CA PRO A 95 5.37 -4.70 16.24
C PRO A 95 6.76 -4.80 15.66
N MET A 96 7.81 -4.68 16.49
CA MET A 96 9.20 -4.54 16.02
C MET A 96 9.63 -5.69 15.10
N ASP A 97 9.23 -6.93 15.41
CA ASP A 97 9.56 -8.08 14.56
C ASP A 97 8.82 -7.98 13.21
N TRP A 98 7.56 -7.54 13.18
CA TRP A 98 6.80 -7.28 11.95
C TRP A 98 7.38 -6.12 11.14
N ALA A 99 7.76 -5.03 11.80
CA ALA A 99 8.42 -3.88 11.18
C ALA A 99 9.74 -4.27 10.52
N THR A 100 10.49 -5.18 11.15
CA THR A 100 11.78 -5.66 10.65
C THR A 100 11.60 -6.67 9.51
N ASP A 101 10.92 -7.79 9.81
CA ASP A 101 10.94 -8.98 8.95
C ASP A 101 9.97 -8.88 7.77
N VAL A 102 8.98 -7.98 7.86
CA VAL A 102 7.94 -7.83 6.84
C VAL A 102 7.93 -6.44 6.22
N GLN A 103 7.70 -5.39 7.01
CA GLN A 103 7.54 -4.04 6.47
C GLN A 103 8.84 -3.52 5.82
N THR A 104 9.94 -3.51 6.56
CA THR A 104 11.25 -3.04 6.05
C THR A 104 11.79 -3.98 4.98
N ALA A 105 11.63 -5.30 5.15
CA ALA A 105 12.05 -6.29 4.16
C ALA A 105 11.32 -6.12 2.81
N SER A 106 10.06 -5.69 2.80
CA SER A 106 9.32 -5.43 1.57
C SER A 106 9.94 -4.31 0.73
N GLY A 107 10.38 -3.22 1.38
CA GLY A 107 11.08 -2.12 0.70
C GLY A 107 12.38 -2.59 0.05
N GLN A 108 13.17 -3.43 0.74
CA GLN A 108 14.37 -4.04 0.17
C GLN A 108 14.04 -4.93 -1.04
N ALA A 109 13.03 -5.80 -0.89
CA ALA A 109 12.62 -6.72 -1.94
C ALA A 109 12.19 -5.98 -3.23
N HIS A 110 11.47 -4.86 -3.10
CA HIS A 110 11.10 -4.04 -4.26
C HIS A 110 12.30 -3.37 -4.91
N LEU A 111 13.26 -2.84 -4.13
CA LEU A 111 14.51 -2.30 -4.67
C LEU A 111 15.26 -3.37 -5.47
N GLU A 112 15.41 -4.58 -4.92
CA GLU A 112 16.11 -5.70 -5.56
C GLU A 112 15.40 -6.15 -6.84
N ASP A 113 14.05 -6.28 -6.80
CA ASP A 113 13.26 -6.70 -7.97
C ASP A 113 13.33 -5.66 -9.11
N PHE A 114 13.11 -4.37 -8.81
CA PHE A 114 13.17 -3.34 -9.85
C PHE A 114 14.55 -3.21 -10.49
N ILE A 115 15.64 -3.37 -9.73
CA ILE A 115 17.01 -3.44 -10.30
C ILE A 115 17.12 -4.64 -11.24
N LEU A 116 16.62 -5.80 -10.84
CA LEU A 116 16.63 -7.01 -11.67
C LEU A 116 15.81 -6.84 -12.95
N ARG A 117 14.61 -6.22 -12.86
CA ARG A 117 13.76 -5.95 -14.02
C ARG A 117 14.38 -4.92 -14.92
N LEU A 118 14.93 -3.84 -14.39
CA LEU A 118 15.60 -2.79 -15.17
C LEU A 118 16.76 -3.35 -15.97
N LYS A 119 17.60 -4.22 -15.41
CA LYS A 119 18.70 -4.90 -16.13
C LYS A 119 18.22 -5.62 -17.40
N LYS A 120 17.00 -6.16 -17.37
CA LYS A 120 16.39 -6.92 -18.49
C LYS A 120 15.51 -6.07 -19.39
N PHE A 121 15.06 -4.90 -18.92
CA PHE A 121 14.11 -4.06 -19.64
C PHE A 121 14.75 -3.47 -20.90
N LYS A 122 13.99 -3.50 -22.01
CA LYS A 122 14.38 -2.88 -23.28
C LYS A 122 13.58 -1.60 -23.44
N PHE A 123 14.29 -0.48 -23.53
CA PHE A 123 13.68 0.83 -23.77
C PHE A 123 13.42 1.10 -25.26
N ASP A 124 13.91 0.22 -26.12
CA ASP A 124 13.66 0.26 -27.57
C ASP A 124 13.62 -1.16 -28.15
N GLU A 125 12.77 -1.35 -29.15
CA GLU A 125 12.66 -2.61 -29.86
C GLU A 125 12.09 -2.42 -31.27
N HIS A 126 12.42 -3.31 -32.20
CA HIS A 126 11.71 -3.42 -33.46
C HIS A 126 10.31 -3.98 -33.25
N PHE A 127 9.32 -3.41 -33.95
CA PHE A 127 7.93 -3.90 -33.89
C PHE A 127 7.84 -5.39 -34.27
N ASP A 128 8.50 -5.77 -35.38
CA ASP A 128 8.78 -7.16 -35.78
C ASP A 128 9.98 -7.19 -36.74
N GLU A 129 10.48 -8.41 -37.03
CA GLU A 129 11.68 -8.62 -37.87
C GLU A 129 11.59 -8.04 -39.28
N LYS A 130 10.40 -7.80 -39.83
CA LYS A 130 10.15 -7.30 -41.18
C LYS A 130 9.66 -5.85 -41.21
N SER A 131 9.45 -5.28 -40.05
CA SER A 131 8.89 -3.93 -39.91
C SER A 131 9.97 -2.85 -39.99
N ASN A 132 9.65 -1.73 -40.64
CA ASN A 132 10.43 -0.50 -40.53
C ASN A 132 9.97 0.38 -39.35
N ASN A 133 9.19 -0.19 -38.44
CA ASN A 133 8.71 0.49 -37.26
C ASN A 133 9.57 0.10 -36.05
N HIS A 134 9.87 1.11 -35.24
CA HIS A 134 10.60 0.97 -34.00
C HIS A 134 9.75 1.51 -32.85
N ILE A 135 9.74 0.82 -31.72
CA ILE A 135 8.98 1.20 -30.52
C ILE A 135 9.98 1.68 -29.48
N TYR A 136 9.73 2.86 -28.94
CA TYR A 136 10.51 3.46 -27.84
C TYR A 136 9.62 3.55 -26.60
N TYR A 137 10.23 3.25 -25.44
CA TYR A 137 9.66 3.45 -24.12
C TYR A 137 10.40 4.62 -23.46
N GLU A 138 9.74 5.76 -23.37
CA GLU A 138 10.32 7.01 -22.86
C GLU A 138 9.76 7.37 -21.48
N PRO A 139 10.56 8.00 -20.58
CA PRO A 139 10.03 8.44 -19.30
C PRO A 139 8.88 9.43 -19.48
N ILE A 140 7.78 9.22 -18.72
CA ILE A 140 6.57 10.04 -18.85
C ILE A 140 6.81 11.51 -18.47
N GLY A 141 7.76 11.81 -17.58
CA GLY A 141 8.03 13.18 -17.16
C GLY A 141 8.19 13.35 -15.66
N VAL A 142 7.55 14.39 -15.12
CA VAL A 142 7.50 14.71 -13.70
C VAL A 142 6.37 13.97 -13.02
N CYS A 143 6.68 13.17 -12.00
CA CYS A 143 5.72 12.34 -11.30
C CYS A 143 5.39 12.87 -9.89
N GLY A 144 4.12 13.03 -9.59
CA GLY A 144 3.62 13.27 -8.24
C GLY A 144 3.30 11.93 -7.56
N LEU A 145 4.03 11.60 -6.50
CA LEU A 145 3.91 10.33 -5.79
C LEU A 145 3.30 10.58 -4.40
N ILE A 146 2.14 9.99 -4.13
CA ILE A 146 1.40 10.21 -2.87
C ILE A 146 1.20 8.85 -2.22
N THR A 147 1.80 8.66 -1.02
CA THR A 147 1.81 7.37 -0.33
C THR A 147 0.99 7.38 0.97
N PRO A 148 0.36 6.25 1.33
CA PRO A 148 -0.37 6.08 2.57
C PRO A 148 0.57 5.76 3.74
N TRP A 149 -0.04 5.44 4.87
CA TRP A 149 0.64 5.20 6.14
C TRP A 149 0.74 3.71 6.55
N ASN A 150 -0.02 2.81 5.90
CA ASN A 150 -0.17 1.43 6.39
C ASN A 150 0.99 0.48 6.05
N TRP A 151 1.68 0.73 4.94
CA TRP A 151 2.88 0.04 4.49
C TRP A 151 3.89 1.09 3.97
N PRO A 152 4.44 1.94 4.86
CA PRO A 152 5.11 3.19 4.44
C PRO A 152 6.20 2.95 3.40
N ILE A 153 7.24 2.20 3.75
CA ILE A 153 8.39 1.99 2.84
C ILE A 153 8.06 1.10 1.63
N ASN A 154 7.14 0.15 1.79
CA ASN A 154 6.64 -0.67 0.68
C ASN A 154 6.06 0.23 -0.42
N GLN A 155 5.14 1.12 -0.04
CA GLN A 155 4.45 2.02 -0.97
C GLN A 155 5.39 3.08 -1.58
N ILE A 156 6.38 3.53 -0.82
CA ILE A 156 7.41 4.44 -1.31
C ILE A 156 8.28 3.74 -2.36
N ALA A 157 8.76 2.54 -2.06
CA ALA A 157 9.61 1.77 -2.97
C ALA A 157 8.89 1.42 -4.29
N LEU A 158 7.61 1.01 -4.21
CA LEU A 158 6.79 0.70 -5.39
C LEU A 158 6.55 1.88 -6.33
N LYS A 159 6.74 3.11 -5.87
CA LYS A 159 6.55 4.34 -6.68
C LYS A 159 7.87 5.03 -7.03
N VAL A 160 8.74 5.23 -6.06
CA VAL A 160 9.99 5.98 -6.23
C VAL A 160 10.99 5.20 -7.08
N VAL A 161 11.14 3.89 -6.82
CA VAL A 161 12.15 3.08 -7.52
C VAL A 161 11.85 2.93 -9.00
N PRO A 162 10.62 2.57 -9.46
CA PRO A 162 10.32 2.53 -10.88
C PRO A 162 10.40 3.90 -11.56
N ALA A 163 10.05 5.00 -10.88
CA ALA A 163 10.24 6.35 -11.42
C ALA A 163 11.72 6.67 -11.67
N PHE A 164 12.63 6.35 -10.75
CA PHE A 164 14.06 6.44 -10.97
C PHE A 164 14.52 5.54 -12.13
N ALA A 165 14.10 4.27 -12.12
CA ALA A 165 14.50 3.25 -13.09
C ALA A 165 14.15 3.66 -14.53
N THR A 166 13.03 4.33 -14.72
CA THR A 166 12.54 4.75 -16.05
C THR A 166 13.08 6.11 -16.49
N GLY A 167 13.74 6.86 -15.61
CA GLY A 167 14.27 8.19 -15.95
C GLY A 167 13.29 9.34 -15.68
N CYS A 168 12.26 9.12 -14.89
CA CYS A 168 11.35 10.17 -14.41
C CYS A 168 11.97 10.95 -13.25
N THR A 169 11.50 12.18 -13.05
CA THR A 169 11.75 12.96 -11.85
C THR A 169 10.49 13.07 -11.02
N MET A 170 10.60 13.37 -9.71
CA MET A 170 9.45 13.19 -8.86
C MET A 170 9.37 14.11 -7.66
N ILE A 171 8.14 14.25 -7.16
CA ILE A 171 7.81 14.84 -5.87
C ILE A 171 7.08 13.78 -5.04
N LEU A 172 7.67 13.35 -3.93
CA LEU A 172 7.05 12.44 -2.96
C LEU A 172 6.31 13.23 -1.88
N LYS A 173 5.03 12.92 -1.70
CA LYS A 173 4.22 13.33 -0.54
C LYS A 173 3.83 12.09 0.26
N PRO A 174 4.52 11.77 1.35
CA PRO A 174 4.09 10.70 2.26
C PRO A 174 2.86 11.13 3.07
N SER A 175 2.23 10.17 3.73
CA SER A 175 1.19 10.49 4.71
C SER A 175 1.78 11.32 5.86
N GLU A 176 1.06 12.36 6.27
CA GLU A 176 1.44 13.24 7.38
C GLU A 176 1.44 12.54 8.74
N ILE A 177 0.77 11.39 8.86
CA ILE A 177 0.72 10.62 10.10
C ILE A 177 1.79 9.51 10.19
N ALA A 178 2.48 9.20 9.07
CA ALA A 178 3.63 8.30 9.02
C ALA A 178 4.71 8.84 8.06
N PRO A 179 5.34 9.97 8.37
CA PRO A 179 6.28 10.64 7.48
C PRO A 179 7.74 10.27 7.74
N ILE A 180 8.07 9.66 8.88
CA ILE A 180 9.46 9.51 9.36
C ILE A 180 10.23 8.51 8.48
N SER A 181 9.63 7.40 8.12
CA SER A 181 10.22 6.42 7.19
C SER A 181 10.50 7.03 5.80
N ALA A 182 9.61 7.92 5.31
CA ALA A 182 9.83 8.64 4.06
C ALA A 182 10.98 9.66 4.15
N ILE A 183 11.07 10.37 5.27
CA ILE A 183 12.18 11.31 5.53
C ILE A 183 13.50 10.54 5.61
N LEU A 184 13.52 9.40 6.31
CA LEU A 184 14.69 8.53 6.38
C LEU A 184 15.10 8.01 4.99
N PHE A 185 14.13 7.64 4.15
CA PHE A 185 14.42 7.23 2.78
C PHE A 185 14.97 8.38 1.92
N ALA A 186 14.48 9.61 2.13
CA ALA A 186 15.04 10.80 1.50
C ALA A 186 16.49 11.09 1.96
N GLU A 187 16.81 10.87 3.24
CA GLU A 187 18.20 10.93 3.74
C GLU A 187 19.10 9.90 3.06
N MET A 188 18.60 8.68 2.80
CA MET A 188 19.34 7.65 2.06
C MET A 188 19.59 8.08 0.60
N ILE A 189 18.61 8.72 -0.05
CA ILE A 189 18.74 9.25 -1.42
C ILE A 189 19.77 10.38 -1.45
N ASP A 190 19.78 11.26 -0.45
CA ASP A 190 20.77 12.32 -0.29
C ASP A 190 22.19 11.73 -0.12
N GLU A 191 22.35 10.70 0.70
CA GLU A 191 23.61 9.98 0.91
C GLU A 191 24.14 9.31 -0.37
N VAL A 192 23.23 8.80 -1.24
CA VAL A 192 23.62 8.27 -2.58
C VAL A 192 24.17 9.36 -3.48
N GLY A 193 23.68 10.59 -3.36
CA GLY A 193 24.05 11.72 -4.21
C GLY A 193 23.38 11.71 -5.57
N PHE A 194 22.09 11.41 -5.64
CA PHE A 194 21.31 11.60 -6.89
C PHE A 194 21.41 13.04 -7.39
N PRO A 195 21.32 13.29 -8.70
CA PRO A 195 21.35 14.64 -9.22
C PRO A 195 20.25 15.53 -8.61
N LYS A 196 20.61 16.79 -8.34
CA LYS A 196 19.68 17.75 -7.72
C LYS A 196 18.37 17.85 -8.47
N GLY A 197 17.25 17.79 -7.75
CA GLY A 197 15.90 17.90 -8.30
C GLY A 197 15.30 16.60 -8.85
N VAL A 198 16.07 15.52 -9.04
CA VAL A 198 15.54 14.23 -9.52
C VAL A 198 14.53 13.66 -8.52
N PHE A 199 14.81 13.77 -7.23
CA PHE A 199 13.90 13.44 -6.16
C PHE A 199 13.65 14.64 -5.26
N ASN A 200 12.39 14.86 -4.90
CA ASN A 200 11.97 15.88 -3.94
C ASN A 200 10.97 15.29 -2.97
N LEU A 201 11.02 15.71 -1.69
CA LEU A 201 10.07 15.31 -0.66
C LEU A 201 9.44 16.55 -0.04
N VAL A 202 8.11 16.62 -0.09
CA VAL A 202 7.31 17.67 0.56
C VAL A 202 6.26 17.00 1.45
N ASN A 203 6.42 17.13 2.76
CA ASN A 203 5.38 16.68 3.70
C ASN A 203 4.16 17.58 3.58
N GLY A 204 2.97 17.01 3.74
CA GLY A 204 1.73 17.76 3.65
C GLY A 204 0.50 16.89 3.77
N ASP A 205 -0.64 17.53 3.96
CA ASP A 205 -1.93 16.86 4.00
C ASP A 205 -2.52 16.62 2.60
N GLY A 206 -3.66 15.93 2.55
CA GLY A 206 -4.33 15.61 1.30
C GLY A 206 -4.97 16.82 0.63
N THR A 207 -5.44 17.82 1.41
CA THR A 207 -6.13 19.02 0.92
C THR A 207 -5.16 20.12 0.49
N GLY A 208 -4.00 20.19 1.13
CA GLY A 208 -2.89 21.07 0.76
C GLY A 208 -2.03 20.48 -0.36
N VAL A 209 -0.88 19.90 0.01
CA VAL A 209 0.13 19.40 -0.96
C VAL A 209 -0.44 18.31 -1.87
N GLY A 210 -1.29 17.40 -1.37
CA GLY A 210 -1.92 16.37 -2.19
C GLY A 210 -2.78 16.94 -3.32
N SER A 211 -3.60 17.96 -3.04
CA SER A 211 -4.41 18.64 -4.05
C SER A 211 -3.54 19.44 -5.02
N GLN A 212 -2.48 20.10 -4.52
CA GLN A 212 -1.53 20.84 -5.36
C GLN A 212 -0.84 19.89 -6.38
N ILE A 213 -0.32 18.77 -5.92
CA ILE A 213 0.32 17.77 -6.80
C ILE A 213 -0.66 17.28 -7.86
N SER A 214 -1.89 16.94 -7.47
CA SER A 214 -2.86 16.35 -8.40
C SER A 214 -3.38 17.32 -9.46
N SER A 215 -3.37 18.64 -9.18
CA SER A 215 -3.83 19.67 -10.10
C SER A 215 -2.71 20.43 -10.81
N HIS A 216 -1.43 20.24 -10.44
CA HIS A 216 -0.32 21.02 -10.97
C HIS A 216 -0.11 20.79 -12.47
N PRO A 217 -0.06 21.85 -13.31
CA PRO A 217 0.04 21.69 -14.78
C PRO A 217 1.36 21.08 -15.26
N ASP A 218 2.44 21.23 -14.50
CA ASP A 218 3.79 20.73 -14.84
C ASP A 218 4.07 19.34 -14.19
N ILE A 219 3.05 18.63 -13.75
CA ILE A 219 3.12 17.22 -13.36
C ILE A 219 2.44 16.39 -14.44
N ASP A 220 3.14 15.39 -14.97
CA ASP A 220 2.69 14.56 -16.08
C ASP A 220 1.92 13.31 -15.61
N MET A 221 2.25 12.83 -14.41
CA MET A 221 1.63 11.65 -13.81
C MET A 221 1.43 11.82 -12.31
N VAL A 222 0.33 11.29 -11.78
CA VAL A 222 0.12 11.09 -10.33
C VAL A 222 -0.03 9.61 -10.04
N SER A 223 0.83 9.07 -9.18
CA SER A 223 0.66 7.74 -8.57
C SER A 223 0.24 7.90 -7.12
N PHE A 224 -0.92 7.35 -6.79
CA PHE A 224 -1.56 7.49 -5.48
C PHE A 224 -1.97 6.14 -4.92
N THR A 225 -1.63 5.90 -3.65
CA THR A 225 -2.23 4.82 -2.85
C THR A 225 -2.94 5.41 -1.65
N GLY A 226 -4.19 4.97 -1.42
CA GLY A 226 -4.98 5.44 -0.28
C GLY A 226 -6.48 5.18 -0.43
N SER A 227 -7.32 6.05 0.16
CA SER A 227 -8.76 5.84 0.17
C SER A 227 -9.41 6.09 -1.20
N THR A 228 -10.47 5.33 -1.53
CA THR A 228 -11.28 5.52 -2.76
C THR A 228 -11.80 6.97 -2.87
N ARG A 229 -12.16 7.61 -1.75
CA ARG A 229 -12.60 9.01 -1.73
C ARG A 229 -11.51 9.95 -2.24
N ALA A 230 -10.28 9.79 -1.76
CA ALA A 230 -9.15 10.61 -2.20
C ALA A 230 -8.76 10.31 -3.66
N GLY A 231 -8.76 9.04 -4.08
CA GLY A 231 -8.50 8.67 -5.48
C GLY A 231 -9.48 9.32 -6.48
N ARG A 232 -10.77 9.40 -6.11
CA ARG A 232 -11.77 10.12 -6.92
C ARG A 232 -11.47 11.62 -7.03
N LEU A 233 -11.02 12.26 -5.95
CA LEU A 233 -10.66 13.69 -5.96
C LEU A 233 -9.42 13.93 -6.82
N ILE A 234 -8.40 13.08 -6.69
CA ILE A 234 -7.17 13.14 -7.51
C ILE A 234 -7.53 13.00 -8.99
N SER A 235 -8.36 12.01 -9.37
CA SER A 235 -8.79 11.84 -10.76
C SER A 235 -9.52 13.06 -11.31
N LYS A 236 -10.37 13.72 -10.50
CA LYS A 236 -11.04 14.97 -10.89
C LYS A 236 -10.06 16.11 -11.10
N ASN A 237 -9.11 16.29 -10.16
CA ASN A 237 -8.10 17.35 -10.25
C ASN A 237 -7.16 17.15 -11.45
N ALA A 238 -6.82 15.90 -11.76
CA ALA A 238 -5.93 15.55 -12.87
C ALA A 238 -6.56 15.72 -14.26
N ALA A 239 -7.89 15.74 -14.34
CA ALA A 239 -8.62 15.76 -15.61
C ALA A 239 -8.34 17.00 -16.47
N ASP A 240 -8.14 18.17 -15.84
CA ASP A 240 -7.90 19.43 -16.56
C ASP A 240 -6.62 19.44 -17.41
N THR A 241 -5.64 18.60 -17.05
CA THR A 241 -4.37 18.47 -17.78
C THR A 241 -4.21 17.12 -18.48
N ILE A 242 -5.20 16.22 -18.36
CA ILE A 242 -5.19 14.86 -18.93
C ILE A 242 -3.96 14.05 -18.47
N LYS A 243 -3.39 14.40 -17.32
CA LYS A 243 -2.22 13.69 -16.78
C LYS A 243 -2.57 12.24 -16.46
N ARG A 244 -1.61 11.34 -16.57
CA ARG A 244 -1.79 9.94 -16.17
C ARG A 244 -2.07 9.85 -14.68
N VAL A 245 -3.01 8.98 -14.31
CA VAL A 245 -3.35 8.71 -12.90
C VAL A 245 -3.31 7.21 -12.67
N CYS A 246 -2.38 6.76 -11.83
CA CYS A 246 -2.30 5.39 -11.32
C CYS A 246 -2.81 5.38 -9.88
N LEU A 247 -3.81 4.55 -9.61
CA LEU A 247 -4.52 4.50 -8.33
C LEU A 247 -4.47 3.09 -7.75
N GLU A 248 -3.98 2.99 -6.52
CA GLU A 248 -4.09 1.82 -5.66
C GLU A 248 -4.96 2.19 -4.46
N LEU A 249 -6.17 1.63 -4.40
CA LEU A 249 -7.19 2.05 -3.46
C LEU A 249 -7.62 0.90 -2.55
N GLY A 250 -8.66 1.13 -1.76
CA GLY A 250 -9.16 0.16 -0.80
C GLY A 250 -9.68 -1.14 -1.41
N GLY A 251 -9.92 -2.11 -0.55
CA GLY A 251 -10.45 -3.41 -0.89
C GLY A 251 -11.51 -3.91 0.08
N LYS A 252 -12.26 -4.92 -0.33
CA LYS A 252 -13.16 -5.71 0.51
C LYS A 252 -13.07 -7.16 0.07
N GLY A 253 -11.86 -7.73 0.16
CA GLY A 253 -11.55 -9.08 -0.31
C GLY A 253 -12.34 -10.16 0.42
N GLY A 254 -12.60 -11.25 -0.28
CA GLY A 254 -13.15 -12.48 0.26
C GLY A 254 -12.10 -13.58 0.36
N ASN A 255 -12.19 -14.41 1.40
CA ASN A 255 -11.48 -15.68 1.53
C ASN A 255 -12.51 -16.80 1.46
N ILE A 256 -12.56 -17.54 0.36
CA ILE A 256 -13.47 -18.68 0.19
C ILE A 256 -12.82 -19.92 0.77
N VAL A 257 -13.44 -20.52 1.77
CA VAL A 257 -12.98 -21.75 2.44
C VAL A 257 -13.96 -22.89 2.13
N PHE A 258 -13.56 -23.79 1.26
CA PHE A 258 -14.31 -25.00 0.92
C PHE A 258 -14.09 -26.11 1.96
N ALA A 259 -15.01 -27.09 2.00
CA ALA A 259 -14.95 -28.21 2.93
C ALA A 259 -13.67 -29.09 2.75
N ASP A 260 -13.12 -29.10 1.55
CA ASP A 260 -11.89 -29.78 1.18
C ASP A 260 -10.62 -28.92 1.31
N SER A 261 -10.69 -27.80 2.03
CA SER A 261 -9.51 -26.99 2.32
C SER A 261 -8.53 -27.71 3.26
N TYR A 262 -7.25 -27.31 3.24
CA TYR A 262 -6.28 -27.83 4.19
C TYR A 262 -6.64 -27.49 5.64
N LYS A 263 -6.15 -28.29 6.57
CA LYS A 263 -6.60 -28.33 7.97
C LYS A 263 -6.61 -26.96 8.67
N ASP A 264 -5.56 -26.16 8.44
CA ASP A 264 -5.35 -24.89 9.15
C ASP A 264 -5.82 -23.65 8.35
N ALA A 265 -6.51 -23.85 7.22
CA ALA A 265 -6.96 -22.79 6.31
C ALA A 265 -7.75 -21.64 6.99
N VAL A 266 -8.60 -21.96 7.95
CA VAL A 266 -9.34 -20.97 8.72
C VAL A 266 -8.42 -20.19 9.65
N ARG A 267 -7.54 -20.86 10.39
CA ARG A 267 -6.60 -20.24 11.34
C ARG A 267 -5.62 -19.31 10.62
N ASP A 268 -5.05 -19.78 9.51
CA ASP A 268 -4.16 -18.98 8.68
C ASP A 268 -4.89 -17.77 8.09
N GLY A 269 -6.15 -17.95 7.70
CA GLY A 269 -7.02 -16.85 7.26
C GLY A 269 -7.26 -15.80 8.35
N ILE A 270 -7.44 -16.21 9.61
CA ILE A 270 -7.55 -15.29 10.76
C ILE A 270 -6.23 -14.51 10.94
N ARG A 271 -5.08 -15.21 10.99
CA ARG A 271 -3.78 -14.56 11.16
C ARG A 271 -3.48 -13.57 10.03
N ASN A 272 -3.82 -13.91 8.79
CA ASN A 272 -3.68 -13.02 7.65
C ASN A 272 -4.50 -11.72 7.81
N VAL A 273 -5.78 -11.83 8.19
CA VAL A 273 -6.62 -10.63 8.42
C VAL A 273 -6.14 -9.79 9.59
N MET A 274 -5.65 -10.42 10.66
CA MET A 274 -5.22 -9.72 11.88
C MET A 274 -3.79 -9.15 11.74
N SER A 275 -2.99 -9.64 10.80
CA SER A 275 -1.64 -9.10 10.53
C SER A 275 -1.71 -7.61 10.24
N ASN A 276 -0.65 -6.87 10.61
CA ASN A 276 -0.61 -5.41 10.52
C ASN A 276 -1.81 -4.72 11.20
N SER A 277 -2.41 -5.35 12.20
CA SER A 277 -3.66 -4.92 12.87
C SER A 277 -4.84 -4.72 11.90
N GLY A 278 -4.90 -5.52 10.81
CA GLY A 278 -5.91 -5.45 9.77
C GLY A 278 -5.77 -4.26 8.81
N GLN A 279 -4.66 -3.56 8.85
CA GLN A 279 -4.43 -2.33 8.08
C GLN A 279 -3.74 -2.62 6.73
N SER A 280 -4.28 -3.58 5.97
CA SER A 280 -3.82 -3.92 4.62
C SER A 280 -4.98 -3.84 3.62
N CYS A 281 -4.73 -3.23 2.48
CA CYS A 281 -5.76 -2.97 1.47
C CYS A 281 -6.33 -4.25 0.82
N ASP A 282 -5.53 -5.32 0.76
CA ASP A 282 -5.90 -6.64 0.25
C ASP A 282 -6.34 -7.64 1.32
N ALA A 283 -6.42 -7.23 2.60
CA ALA A 283 -6.86 -8.09 3.69
C ALA A 283 -8.24 -8.72 3.41
N PRO A 284 -8.37 -10.07 3.47
CA PRO A 284 -9.61 -10.77 3.14
C PRO A 284 -10.60 -10.74 4.31
N THR A 285 -11.14 -9.57 4.61
CA THR A 285 -11.99 -9.32 5.79
C THR A 285 -13.39 -9.90 5.72
N ARG A 286 -13.74 -10.61 4.63
CA ARG A 286 -14.90 -11.48 4.52
C ARG A 286 -14.42 -12.91 4.33
N MET A 287 -14.65 -13.79 5.32
CA MET A 287 -14.39 -15.22 5.18
C MET A 287 -15.71 -15.93 4.83
N LEU A 288 -15.76 -16.47 3.61
CA LEU A 288 -16.89 -17.25 3.14
C LEU A 288 -16.60 -18.72 3.40
N VAL A 289 -17.45 -19.38 4.17
CA VAL A 289 -17.24 -20.76 4.61
C VAL A 289 -18.35 -21.66 4.10
N GLU A 290 -17.97 -22.78 3.47
CA GLU A 290 -18.92 -23.80 3.03
C GLU A 290 -19.73 -24.32 4.24
N LYS A 291 -21.04 -24.35 4.10
CA LYS A 291 -21.98 -24.57 5.20
C LYS A 291 -21.77 -25.90 5.92
N SER A 292 -21.29 -26.92 5.23
CA SER A 292 -20.97 -28.23 5.80
C SER A 292 -19.89 -28.19 6.90
N ILE A 293 -19.03 -27.18 6.91
CA ILE A 293 -17.95 -27.01 7.88
C ILE A 293 -18.08 -25.73 8.70
N TYR A 294 -19.19 -24.99 8.58
CA TYR A 294 -19.35 -23.64 9.13
C TYR A 294 -19.14 -23.60 10.65
N GLU A 295 -19.81 -24.46 11.42
CA GLU A 295 -19.71 -24.48 12.89
C GLU A 295 -18.28 -24.76 13.37
N ARG A 296 -17.57 -25.70 12.72
CA ARG A 296 -16.16 -25.98 13.01
C ARG A 296 -15.29 -24.77 12.67
N ALA A 297 -15.50 -24.15 11.51
CA ALA A 297 -14.73 -22.99 11.08
C ALA A 297 -14.94 -21.79 12.02
N VAL A 298 -16.15 -21.56 12.52
CA VAL A 298 -16.43 -20.54 13.53
C VAL A 298 -15.66 -20.83 14.82
N SER A 299 -15.69 -22.08 15.31
CA SER A 299 -14.94 -22.49 16.50
C SER A 299 -13.43 -22.26 16.31
N ASP A 300 -12.87 -22.72 15.19
CA ASP A 300 -11.44 -22.53 14.86
C ASP A 300 -11.06 -21.06 14.77
N ALA A 301 -11.94 -20.22 14.21
CA ALA A 301 -11.73 -18.78 14.07
C ALA A 301 -11.73 -18.07 15.44
N VAL A 302 -12.67 -18.37 16.31
CA VAL A 302 -12.77 -17.80 17.67
C VAL A 302 -11.56 -18.23 18.50
N ASP A 303 -11.22 -19.52 18.46
CA ASP A 303 -10.07 -20.06 19.18
C ASP A 303 -8.76 -19.40 18.75
N GLU A 304 -8.58 -19.16 17.44
CA GLU A 304 -7.38 -18.51 16.93
C GLU A 304 -7.35 -17.01 17.26
N ALA A 305 -8.46 -16.30 17.09
CA ALA A 305 -8.55 -14.88 17.45
C ALA A 305 -8.23 -14.63 18.94
N ASN A 306 -8.68 -15.50 19.83
CA ASN A 306 -8.41 -15.41 21.27
C ASN A 306 -6.94 -15.70 21.64
N LYS A 307 -6.14 -16.34 20.77
CA LYS A 307 -4.69 -16.56 20.97
C LYS A 307 -3.84 -15.38 20.56
N ILE A 308 -4.34 -14.57 19.62
CA ILE A 308 -3.59 -13.41 19.10
C ILE A 308 -3.47 -12.38 20.22
N GLN A 309 -2.23 -12.12 20.62
CA GLN A 309 -1.93 -11.11 21.62
C GLN A 309 -2.02 -9.71 21.00
N VAL A 310 -2.39 -8.73 21.80
CA VAL A 310 -2.35 -7.30 21.45
C VAL A 310 -1.43 -6.61 22.44
N ASP A 311 -0.38 -5.97 21.96
CA ASP A 311 0.62 -5.36 22.85
C ASP A 311 1.34 -4.16 22.19
N GLN A 312 2.22 -3.52 22.96
CA GLN A 312 3.04 -2.38 22.55
C GLN A 312 3.95 -2.76 21.37
N ALA A 313 4.04 -1.90 20.37
CA ALA A 313 4.87 -2.10 19.17
C ALA A 313 6.36 -2.34 19.49
N SER A 314 6.87 -1.74 20.54
CA SER A 314 8.28 -1.90 20.98
C SER A 314 8.63 -3.30 21.50
N LYS A 315 7.62 -4.12 21.84
CA LYS A 315 7.85 -5.49 22.28
C LYS A 315 8.14 -6.41 21.11
N LYS A 316 8.91 -7.46 21.38
CA LYS A 316 9.15 -8.57 20.45
C LYS A 316 8.14 -9.69 20.70
N GLY A 317 7.89 -10.48 19.67
CA GLY A 317 7.03 -11.65 19.74
C GLY A 317 5.85 -11.60 18.77
N ASP A 318 5.05 -12.68 18.79
CA ASP A 318 3.89 -12.84 17.91
C ASP A 318 2.67 -12.13 18.51
N HIS A 319 2.52 -10.86 18.19
CA HIS A 319 1.38 -10.03 18.60
C HIS A 319 1.04 -9.00 17.52
N ILE A 320 -0.14 -8.39 17.62
CA ILE A 320 -0.50 -7.22 16.83
C ILE A 320 -0.35 -5.95 17.67
N GLY A 321 0.01 -4.85 17.01
CA GLY A 321 0.12 -3.53 17.61
C GLY A 321 -1.20 -2.73 17.59
N PRO A 322 -1.14 -1.43 17.90
CA PRO A 322 -2.29 -0.54 17.76
C PRO A 322 -2.63 -0.29 16.28
N VAL A 323 -3.78 0.31 16.00
CA VAL A 323 -4.03 0.99 14.74
C VAL A 323 -3.44 2.40 14.79
N ILE A 324 -3.15 2.97 13.64
CA ILE A 324 -2.25 4.12 13.51
C ILE A 324 -2.72 5.41 14.17
N SER A 325 -4.02 5.66 14.29
CA SER A 325 -4.52 6.96 14.72
C SER A 325 -5.89 6.88 15.40
N LYS A 326 -6.22 7.92 16.16
CA LYS A 326 -7.55 8.06 16.77
C LYS A 326 -8.68 8.04 15.74
N THR A 327 -8.51 8.70 14.61
CA THR A 327 -9.52 8.72 13.53
C THR A 327 -9.79 7.30 13.01
N GLN A 328 -8.73 6.50 12.82
CA GLN A 328 -8.86 5.12 12.37
C GLN A 328 -9.47 4.24 13.46
N TYR A 329 -9.04 4.41 14.72
CA TYR A 329 -9.61 3.73 15.88
C TYR A 329 -11.12 3.97 15.99
N ASP A 330 -11.55 5.25 16.00
CA ASP A 330 -12.96 5.62 16.13
C ASP A 330 -13.82 5.05 14.97
N LYS A 331 -13.29 5.07 13.74
CA LYS A 331 -13.93 4.44 12.57
C LYS A 331 -14.17 2.95 12.78
N ILE A 332 -13.14 2.22 13.23
CA ILE A 332 -13.22 0.78 13.42
C ILE A 332 -14.21 0.44 14.53
N ILE A 333 -14.16 1.14 15.67
CA ILE A 333 -15.11 0.96 16.77
C ILE A 333 -16.54 1.20 16.30
N SER A 334 -16.80 2.29 15.57
CA SER A 334 -18.13 2.57 15.02
C SER A 334 -18.64 1.47 14.07
N LEU A 335 -17.77 0.84 13.30
CA LEU A 335 -18.14 -0.28 12.43
C LEU A 335 -18.37 -1.58 13.20
N ILE A 336 -17.61 -1.83 14.28
CA ILE A 336 -17.89 -2.95 15.20
C ILE A 336 -19.29 -2.78 15.83
N GLU A 337 -19.61 -1.59 16.34
CA GLU A 337 -20.91 -1.25 16.90
C GLU A 337 -22.05 -1.39 15.86
N SER A 338 -21.78 -0.98 14.61
CA SER A 338 -22.72 -1.16 13.50
C SER A 338 -23.02 -2.64 13.24
N GLY A 339 -21.99 -3.51 13.24
CA GLY A 339 -22.19 -4.96 13.09
C GLY A 339 -23.10 -5.55 14.15
N ILE A 340 -22.90 -5.16 15.42
CA ILE A 340 -23.75 -5.57 16.54
C ILE A 340 -25.19 -5.07 16.34
N SER A 341 -25.36 -3.80 16.00
CA SER A 341 -26.68 -3.17 15.85
C SER A 341 -27.47 -3.70 14.64
N GLU A 342 -26.79 -4.15 13.60
CA GLU A 342 -27.39 -4.77 12.41
C GLU A 342 -27.72 -6.26 12.60
N GLY A 343 -27.41 -6.83 13.78
CA GLY A 343 -27.79 -8.19 14.16
C GLY A 343 -26.75 -9.26 13.84
N ALA A 344 -25.52 -8.90 13.47
CA ALA A 344 -24.40 -9.84 13.41
C ALA A 344 -24.05 -10.33 14.83
N THR A 345 -23.62 -11.58 14.94
CA THR A 345 -23.18 -12.13 16.23
C THR A 345 -21.72 -11.82 16.47
N LEU A 346 -21.42 -11.07 17.52
CA LEU A 346 -20.05 -10.86 18.00
C LEU A 346 -19.54 -12.14 18.66
N ALA A 347 -18.69 -12.89 17.96
CA ALA A 347 -18.19 -14.19 18.43
C ALA A 347 -16.88 -14.08 19.23
N ALA A 348 -16.05 -13.05 18.93
CA ALA A 348 -14.83 -12.75 19.67
C ALA A 348 -14.49 -11.27 19.56
N GLY A 349 -13.68 -10.74 20.48
CA GLY A 349 -13.21 -9.35 20.48
C GLY A 349 -14.26 -8.37 20.97
N GLY A 350 -14.50 -7.29 20.20
CA GLY A 350 -15.47 -6.24 20.52
C GLY A 350 -14.85 -4.86 20.69
N PRO A 351 -15.67 -3.84 21.01
CA PRO A 351 -15.25 -2.44 21.01
C PRO A 351 -14.39 -2.02 22.20
N GLU A 352 -14.30 -2.81 23.26
CA GLU A 352 -13.54 -2.45 24.45
C GLU A 352 -12.04 -2.63 24.23
N LEU A 353 -11.23 -1.84 24.93
CA LEU A 353 -9.78 -2.00 24.94
C LEU A 353 -9.36 -3.43 25.34
N PRO A 354 -8.22 -3.93 24.79
CA PRO A 354 -7.64 -5.18 25.25
C PRO A 354 -7.26 -5.14 26.74
N ASN A 355 -7.36 -6.27 27.41
CA ASN A 355 -7.02 -6.38 28.83
C ASN A 355 -5.55 -5.96 29.09
N GLY A 356 -5.34 -5.13 30.11
CA GLY A 356 -4.01 -4.66 30.51
C GLY A 356 -3.49 -3.45 29.72
N LEU A 357 -4.22 -3.00 28.69
CA LEU A 357 -3.94 -1.78 27.94
C LEU A 357 -5.00 -0.73 28.28
N ASN A 358 -4.57 0.43 28.74
CA ASN A 358 -5.45 1.54 29.16
C ASN A 358 -5.20 2.84 28.40
N LYS A 359 -4.24 2.86 27.46
CA LYS A 359 -3.90 3.96 26.58
C LYS A 359 -3.39 3.39 25.24
N GLY A 360 -3.50 4.13 24.16
CA GLY A 360 -3.13 3.72 22.79
C GLY A 360 -4.32 3.24 21.98
N TYR A 361 -4.17 3.23 20.66
CA TYR A 361 -5.24 2.90 19.72
C TYR A 361 -5.36 1.39 19.48
N PHE A 362 -5.42 0.61 20.54
CA PHE A 362 -5.47 -0.86 20.51
C PHE A 362 -6.88 -1.39 20.30
N ILE A 363 -7.02 -2.36 19.40
CA ILE A 363 -8.30 -3.03 19.09
C ILE A 363 -8.09 -4.54 19.22
N LYS A 364 -9.07 -5.21 19.85
CA LYS A 364 -9.08 -6.67 19.95
C LYS A 364 -9.32 -7.31 18.57
N PRO A 365 -8.65 -8.45 18.25
CA PRO A 365 -9.07 -9.30 17.15
C PRO A 365 -10.56 -9.60 17.27
N THR A 366 -11.35 -9.15 16.29
CA THR A 366 -12.82 -9.16 16.37
C THR A 366 -13.41 -10.02 15.26
N ILE A 367 -14.27 -10.97 15.65
CA ILE A 367 -14.92 -11.91 14.74
C ILE A 367 -16.43 -11.73 14.82
N PHE A 368 -17.03 -11.53 13.66
CA PHE A 368 -18.48 -11.55 13.48
C PHE A 368 -18.93 -12.80 12.74
N THR A 369 -19.99 -13.43 13.21
CA THR A 369 -20.69 -14.55 12.57
C THR A 369 -22.14 -14.17 12.27
N ASN A 370 -22.86 -15.01 11.54
CA ASN A 370 -24.22 -14.72 11.07
C ASN A 370 -24.29 -13.38 10.29
N VAL A 371 -23.23 -13.06 9.58
CA VAL A 371 -23.14 -11.86 8.76
C VAL A 371 -23.81 -12.11 7.41
N THR A 372 -24.67 -11.18 6.99
CA THR A 372 -25.17 -11.14 5.61
C THR A 372 -24.34 -10.17 4.78
N ASN A 373 -24.28 -10.41 3.46
CA ASN A 373 -23.50 -9.53 2.58
C ASN A 373 -24.07 -8.10 2.48
N GLU A 374 -25.30 -7.87 3.02
CA GLU A 374 -25.93 -6.53 3.04
C GLU A 374 -25.49 -5.66 4.22
N MET A 375 -24.94 -6.25 5.28
CA MET A 375 -24.47 -5.51 6.47
C MET A 375 -23.28 -4.61 6.13
N ARG A 376 -23.19 -3.46 6.80
CA ARG A 376 -22.10 -2.49 6.60
C ARG A 376 -20.73 -3.12 6.79
N ILE A 377 -20.55 -3.97 7.78
CA ILE A 377 -19.29 -4.67 8.06
C ILE A 377 -18.87 -5.63 6.95
N ALA A 378 -19.78 -6.07 6.08
CA ALA A 378 -19.52 -6.88 4.89
C ALA A 378 -19.28 -6.03 3.62
N LYS A 379 -19.71 -4.77 3.58
CA LYS A 379 -19.62 -3.87 2.41
C LYS A 379 -18.54 -2.81 2.55
N GLU A 380 -18.40 -2.20 3.74
CA GLU A 380 -17.43 -1.13 3.96
C GLU A 380 -16.04 -1.69 4.33
N GLU A 381 -15.01 -1.04 3.84
CA GLU A 381 -13.63 -1.32 4.24
C GLU A 381 -13.39 -0.82 5.67
N ILE A 382 -13.21 -1.74 6.61
CA ILE A 382 -13.01 -1.41 8.03
C ILE A 382 -11.58 -0.93 8.26
N PHE A 383 -10.60 -1.62 7.68
CA PHE A 383 -9.17 -1.33 7.79
C PHE A 383 -8.66 -1.47 9.24
N GLY A 384 -9.06 -2.56 9.88
CA GLY A 384 -8.75 -2.92 11.25
C GLY A 384 -8.90 -4.42 11.48
N PRO A 385 -8.55 -4.95 12.66
CA PRO A 385 -8.53 -6.38 12.96
C PRO A 385 -9.95 -6.95 13.17
N VAL A 386 -10.78 -6.88 12.13
CA VAL A 386 -12.20 -7.28 12.16
C VAL A 386 -12.52 -8.17 10.97
N LEU A 387 -13.02 -9.37 11.24
CA LEU A 387 -13.43 -10.34 10.24
C LEU A 387 -14.93 -10.62 10.30
N SER A 388 -15.55 -10.73 9.14
CA SER A 388 -16.94 -11.17 8.94
C SER A 388 -16.97 -12.57 8.34
N ILE A 389 -17.62 -13.54 9.01
CA ILE A 389 -17.78 -14.92 8.52
C ILE A 389 -19.18 -15.09 7.94
N ILE A 390 -19.24 -15.51 6.68
CA ILE A 390 -20.49 -15.66 5.89
C ILE A 390 -20.58 -17.10 5.41
N PRO A 391 -21.68 -17.85 5.68
CA PRO A 391 -21.87 -19.19 5.14
C PRO A 391 -22.25 -19.14 3.65
N PHE A 392 -21.91 -20.19 2.88
CA PHE A 392 -22.41 -20.41 1.53
C PHE A 392 -22.77 -21.90 1.31
N ASP A 393 -23.71 -22.17 0.40
CA ASP A 393 -24.16 -23.51 0.07
C ASP A 393 -23.50 -24.06 -1.21
N THR A 394 -23.21 -23.20 -2.20
CA THR A 394 -22.65 -23.62 -3.51
C THR A 394 -21.46 -22.76 -3.94
N GLU A 395 -20.61 -23.31 -4.84
CA GLU A 395 -19.50 -22.58 -5.46
C GLU A 395 -19.97 -21.28 -6.13
N GLU A 396 -21.11 -21.37 -6.86
CA GLU A 396 -21.68 -20.22 -7.57
C GLU A 396 -22.11 -19.11 -6.61
N GLU A 397 -22.68 -19.49 -5.48
CA GLU A 397 -23.05 -18.55 -4.41
C GLU A 397 -21.82 -17.87 -3.82
N ALA A 398 -20.78 -18.63 -3.46
CA ALA A 398 -19.53 -18.09 -2.95
C ALA A 398 -18.92 -17.04 -3.91
N VAL A 399 -18.80 -17.40 -5.18
CA VAL A 399 -18.30 -16.48 -6.23
C VAL A 399 -19.18 -15.23 -6.37
N LYS A 400 -20.49 -15.39 -6.31
CA LYS A 400 -21.45 -14.28 -6.36
C LYS A 400 -21.26 -13.32 -5.19
N ILE A 401 -21.20 -13.84 -3.97
CA ILE A 401 -21.01 -13.02 -2.74
C ILE A 401 -19.65 -12.30 -2.77
N VAL A 402 -18.57 -13.00 -3.15
CA VAL A 402 -17.23 -12.37 -3.23
C VAL A 402 -17.22 -11.22 -4.23
N ASN A 403 -17.83 -11.40 -5.40
CA ASN A 403 -17.85 -10.41 -6.47
C ASN A 403 -18.89 -9.28 -6.25
N ASP A 404 -19.80 -9.42 -5.29
CA ASP A 404 -20.81 -8.42 -4.92
C ASP A 404 -20.21 -7.35 -4.00
N THR A 405 -19.32 -6.58 -4.57
CA THR A 405 -18.66 -5.44 -3.95
C THR A 405 -18.29 -4.43 -5.03
N SER A 406 -18.16 -3.16 -4.65
CA SER A 406 -17.61 -2.12 -5.54
C SER A 406 -16.09 -2.23 -5.74
N TYR A 407 -15.43 -3.05 -4.96
CA TYR A 407 -13.98 -3.27 -4.96
C TYR A 407 -13.56 -4.46 -5.84
N GLY A 408 -12.25 -4.69 -5.91
CA GLY A 408 -11.67 -5.82 -6.63
C GLY A 408 -10.14 -5.83 -6.55
N LEU A 409 -9.57 -5.78 -5.33
CA LEU A 409 -8.12 -5.76 -5.13
C LEU A 409 -7.56 -7.18 -4.99
N GLY A 410 -7.79 -7.84 -3.87
CA GLY A 410 -7.31 -9.19 -3.57
C GLY A 410 -8.43 -10.10 -3.12
N ASN A 411 -8.40 -11.38 -3.52
CA ASN A 411 -9.25 -12.45 -3.01
C ASN A 411 -8.41 -13.68 -2.67
N TYR A 412 -8.92 -14.51 -1.81
CA TYR A 412 -8.26 -15.72 -1.31
C TYR A 412 -9.16 -16.94 -1.49
N LEU A 413 -8.56 -18.09 -1.69
CA LEU A 413 -9.26 -19.32 -2.02
C LEU A 413 -8.57 -20.52 -1.38
N GLN A 414 -9.31 -21.29 -0.62
CA GLN A 414 -8.83 -22.46 0.11
C GLN A 414 -9.54 -23.72 -0.35
N THR A 415 -8.85 -24.58 -1.08
CA THR A 415 -9.32 -25.90 -1.56
C THR A 415 -8.14 -26.75 -1.98
N GLU A 416 -8.14 -28.04 -1.69
CA GLU A 416 -7.12 -28.99 -2.19
C GLU A 416 -7.41 -29.49 -3.61
N ASP A 417 -8.63 -29.28 -4.13
CA ASP A 417 -8.99 -29.57 -5.52
C ASP A 417 -8.43 -28.53 -6.49
N LYS A 418 -7.37 -28.85 -7.19
CA LYS A 418 -6.69 -27.98 -8.16
C LYS A 418 -7.60 -27.53 -9.32
N VAL A 419 -8.53 -28.39 -9.76
CA VAL A 419 -9.45 -28.06 -10.85
C VAL A 419 -10.46 -27.02 -10.38
N LYS A 420 -11.00 -27.22 -9.17
CA LYS A 420 -11.87 -26.23 -8.50
C LYS A 420 -11.12 -24.92 -8.29
N ALA A 421 -9.89 -24.97 -7.76
CA ALA A 421 -9.07 -23.78 -7.53
C ALA A 421 -8.92 -22.91 -8.78
N HIS A 422 -8.53 -23.51 -9.91
CA HIS A 422 -8.40 -22.77 -11.17
C HIS A 422 -9.75 -22.23 -11.68
N ARG A 423 -10.79 -23.04 -11.65
CA ARG A 423 -12.13 -22.65 -12.11
C ARG A 423 -12.71 -21.50 -11.31
N VAL A 424 -12.55 -21.51 -9.97
CA VAL A 424 -13.04 -20.46 -9.08
C VAL A 424 -12.20 -19.20 -9.25
N ALA A 425 -10.86 -19.31 -9.23
CA ALA A 425 -9.96 -18.17 -9.37
C ALA A 425 -10.26 -17.35 -10.64
N GLN A 426 -10.55 -18.00 -11.76
CA GLN A 426 -10.91 -17.32 -13.02
C GLN A 426 -12.23 -16.54 -12.95
N LYS A 427 -13.14 -16.91 -12.04
CA LYS A 427 -14.43 -16.23 -11.85
C LYS A 427 -14.38 -15.06 -10.88
N LEU A 428 -13.31 -14.96 -10.04
CA LEU A 428 -13.15 -13.89 -9.07
C LEU A 428 -12.68 -12.59 -9.75
N ARG A 429 -13.39 -11.50 -9.48
CA ARG A 429 -13.17 -10.19 -10.11
C ARG A 429 -12.24 -9.31 -9.28
N SER A 430 -10.96 -9.67 -9.24
CA SER A 430 -9.91 -8.92 -8.52
C SER A 430 -8.58 -8.95 -9.28
N GLY A 431 -7.69 -8.03 -8.92
CA GLY A 431 -6.34 -7.99 -9.50
C GLY A 431 -5.46 -9.15 -9.04
N CYS A 432 -5.68 -9.63 -7.80
CA CYS A 432 -4.95 -10.76 -7.23
C CYS A 432 -5.90 -11.83 -6.72
N VAL A 433 -5.50 -13.12 -6.85
CA VAL A 433 -6.16 -14.27 -6.21
C VAL A 433 -5.08 -15.16 -5.61
N TYR A 434 -5.13 -15.36 -4.29
CA TYR A 434 -4.19 -16.17 -3.54
C TYR A 434 -4.80 -17.53 -3.21
N ILE A 435 -4.16 -18.61 -3.62
CA ILE A 435 -4.65 -19.98 -3.42
C ILE A 435 -3.84 -20.67 -2.32
N ASN A 436 -4.55 -21.21 -1.31
CA ASN A 436 -3.98 -22.00 -0.22
C ASN A 436 -2.83 -21.30 0.52
N GLY A 437 -2.99 -20.02 0.82
CA GLY A 437 -2.02 -19.25 1.59
C GLY A 437 -0.69 -18.97 0.90
N ASN A 438 -0.55 -19.30 -0.41
CA ASN A 438 0.69 -19.01 -1.13
C ASN A 438 0.84 -17.50 -1.34
N PRO A 439 1.97 -16.92 -0.93
CA PRO A 439 2.23 -15.50 -1.17
C PRO A 439 2.52 -15.24 -2.66
N ALA A 440 2.33 -13.99 -3.08
CA ALA A 440 2.81 -13.56 -4.38
C ALA A 440 4.35 -13.44 -4.38
N ASP A 441 4.98 -13.85 -5.47
CA ASP A 441 6.41 -13.63 -5.67
C ASP A 441 6.71 -12.13 -5.86
N ALA A 442 7.92 -11.70 -5.44
CA ALA A 442 8.38 -10.34 -5.69
C ALA A 442 8.35 -10.02 -7.20
N GLY A 443 7.80 -8.85 -7.53
CA GLY A 443 7.68 -8.40 -8.91
C GLY A 443 6.49 -8.97 -9.68
N THR A 444 5.56 -9.69 -9.02
CA THR A 444 4.25 -9.94 -9.61
C THR A 444 3.41 -8.66 -9.64
N PRO A 445 2.52 -8.46 -10.64
CA PRO A 445 1.72 -7.25 -10.73
C PRO A 445 0.71 -7.18 -9.57
N PHE A 446 0.70 -6.07 -8.87
CA PHE A 446 -0.27 -5.75 -7.83
C PHE A 446 -1.17 -4.61 -8.29
N GLY A 447 -2.46 -4.69 -8.02
CA GLY A 447 -3.41 -3.62 -8.31
C GLY A 447 -4.85 -4.10 -8.43
N GLY A 448 -5.77 -3.14 -8.43
CA GLY A 448 -7.19 -3.43 -8.29
C GLY A 448 -8.02 -3.33 -9.58
N TYR A 449 -9.23 -3.85 -9.49
CA TYR A 449 -10.33 -3.64 -10.44
C TYR A 449 -11.32 -2.65 -9.83
N ARG A 450 -12.16 -2.03 -10.64
CA ARG A 450 -13.28 -1.18 -10.21
C ARG A 450 -12.79 -0.05 -9.27
N GLN A 451 -13.41 0.08 -8.08
CA GLN A 451 -13.08 1.13 -7.10
C GLN A 451 -11.83 0.82 -6.25
N SER A 452 -11.17 -0.30 -6.50
CA SER A 452 -9.84 -0.55 -5.94
C SER A 452 -8.72 0.07 -6.76
N GLY A 453 -9.02 0.70 -7.89
CA GLY A 453 -8.05 1.49 -8.64
C GLY A 453 -7.86 1.04 -10.08
N ASN A 454 -6.79 1.58 -10.67
CA ASN A 454 -6.35 1.32 -12.04
C ASN A 454 -4.81 1.30 -12.07
N GLY A 455 -4.24 0.74 -13.11
CA GLY A 455 -2.79 0.53 -13.19
C GLY A 455 -2.31 -0.71 -12.43
N ARG A 456 -1.01 -0.92 -12.45
CA ARG A 456 -0.35 -2.02 -11.72
C ARG A 456 0.97 -1.57 -11.15
N GLU A 457 1.27 -2.01 -9.92
CA GLU A 457 2.57 -1.83 -9.28
C GLU A 457 3.34 -3.14 -9.26
N GLY A 458 4.68 -3.06 -9.15
CA GLY A 458 5.56 -4.22 -9.10
C GLY A 458 6.00 -4.76 -10.46
N GLY A 459 7.22 -5.29 -10.51
CA GLY A 459 7.80 -5.92 -11.68
C GLY A 459 7.88 -5.03 -12.92
N VAL A 460 7.76 -5.64 -14.09
CA VAL A 460 7.78 -4.91 -15.37
C VAL A 460 6.56 -4.00 -15.51
N TRP A 461 5.40 -4.41 -15.02
CA TRP A 461 4.17 -3.60 -15.07
C TRP A 461 4.33 -2.29 -14.30
N GLY A 462 5.00 -2.32 -13.14
CA GLY A 462 5.31 -1.11 -12.39
C GLY A 462 6.28 -0.17 -13.11
N LEU A 463 7.21 -0.71 -13.93
CA LEU A 463 8.06 0.13 -14.79
C LEU A 463 7.25 0.77 -15.92
N GLU A 464 6.39 0.00 -16.58
CA GLU A 464 5.59 0.44 -17.72
C GLU A 464 4.62 1.58 -17.38
N GLU A 465 4.13 1.66 -16.14
CA GLU A 465 3.28 2.78 -15.69
C GLU A 465 3.97 4.14 -15.81
N TYR A 466 5.30 4.20 -15.71
CA TYR A 466 6.10 5.43 -15.75
C TYR A 466 6.67 5.74 -17.16
N LEU A 467 6.19 5.03 -18.18
CA LEU A 467 6.69 5.15 -19.55
C LEU A 467 5.59 5.57 -20.52
N GLU A 468 5.97 6.37 -21.50
CA GLU A 468 5.20 6.61 -22.72
C GLU A 468 5.72 5.72 -23.85
N VAL A 469 4.81 5.23 -24.68
CA VAL A 469 5.13 4.38 -25.83
C VAL A 469 5.09 5.20 -27.10
N LYS A 470 6.23 5.31 -27.79
CA LYS A 470 6.39 6.06 -29.05
C LYS A 470 6.66 5.12 -30.20
N THR A 471 5.94 5.29 -31.30
CA THR A 471 6.23 4.61 -32.57
C THR A 471 7.02 5.54 -33.52
N VAL A 472 8.15 5.06 -33.99
CA VAL A 472 8.92 5.70 -35.07
C VAL A 472 8.85 4.85 -36.31
N THR A 473 8.35 5.42 -37.42
CA THR A 473 8.20 4.73 -38.70
C THR A 473 9.31 5.11 -39.67
N GLY A 474 9.67 4.20 -40.59
CA GLY A 474 10.74 4.45 -41.57
C GLY A 474 12.14 4.29 -41.01
N TRP A 475 12.30 3.61 -39.88
CA TRP A 475 13.58 3.23 -39.30
C TRP A 475 14.30 2.26 -40.26
N LYS A 476 15.52 2.60 -40.73
CA LYS A 476 16.29 1.78 -41.66
C LYS A 476 17.55 1.25 -41.01
#